data_689d46e7960eebffeb54f6b98da49e74
#
_entry.id   689d46e7960eebffeb54f6b98da49e74
#
_cell.length_a   1.000
_cell.length_b   1.000
_cell.length_c   1.000
_cell.angle_alpha   90.00
_cell.angle_beta   90.00
_cell.angle_gamma   90.00
#
_symmetry.space_group_name_H-M   'P 1'
#
loop_
_entity.id
_entity.type
_entity.pdbx_description
1 polymer ?
#
loop_
_entity_poly.entity_id
_entity_poly.type
_entity_poly.pdbx_seq_one_letter_code
_entity_poly.pdbx_strand_id
1 'polypeptide(L)'
;CCGQHLICEKESLLAGASREIVYYDDEELDRYAGRPSDGYAIDEIGEFEDVFYTLAPGEVAGWIRSLQLRDISLPDALKAEVVLVIEEQRRQSARN
;
A
#
# COMPACT_ATOMS: atom_id res chain seq x y z
N CYS A 1 -0.05 -26.42 -4.17
CA CYS A 1 0.01 -26.70 -4.17
C CYS A 1 0.14 -26.79 -4.51
N CYS A 2 0.07 -26.84 -4.23
CA CYS A 2 0.11 -27.18 -4.28
C CYS A 2 0.19 -27.25 -4.46
N GLY A 3 0.21 -27.40 -4.25
CA GLY A 3 0.15 -27.61 -4.01
C GLY A 3 0.04 -27.38 -4.22
N GLN A 4 0.15 -27.56 -4.11
CA GLN A 4 -0.03 -27.39 -3.91
C GLN A 4 -0.17 -27.04 -3.85
N HIS A 5 -0.14 -27.19 -3.44
CA HIS A 5 -0.36 -26.98 -2.90
C HIS A 5 -0.19 -26.48 -2.47
N LEU A 6 0.22 -26.67 -2.01
CA LEU A 6 0.05 -26.27 -1.40
C LEU A 6 0.29 -25.35 -1.31
N ILE A 7 0.93 -25.32 -1.14
CA ILE A 7 0.86 -24.44 -1.04
C ILE A 7 0.44 -23.78 -1.03
N CYS A 8 0.56 -24.09 -0.70
CA CYS A 8 -0.11 -23.32 -0.75
C CYS A 8 -1.18 -23.21 -0.07
N GLU A 9 -1.46 -24.03 0.86
CA GLU A 9 -2.61 -24.04 1.37
C GLU A 9 -2.61 -23.40 2.65
N LYS A 10 -1.81 -23.77 3.53
CA LYS A 10 -1.72 -23.07 4.74
C LYS A 10 -1.43 -21.66 4.42
N GLU A 11 -0.66 -21.56 3.45
CA GLU A 11 -0.40 -20.29 3.00
C GLU A 11 -1.60 -19.60 2.54
N SER A 12 -2.55 -20.29 2.03
CA SER A 12 -3.73 -19.65 1.56
C SER A 12 -4.60 -19.19 2.70
N LEU A 13 -4.49 -19.75 3.88
CA LEU A 13 -5.26 -19.29 4.97
C LEU A 13 -4.77 -17.93 5.39
N LEU A 14 -3.49 -17.84 5.64
CA LEU A 14 -2.91 -16.59 6.02
C LEU A 14 -3.01 -15.60 4.90
N ALA A 15 -2.77 -16.06 3.71
CA ALA A 15 -2.82 -15.19 2.58
C ALA A 15 -4.21 -14.62 2.38
N GLY A 16 -5.21 -15.41 2.64
CA GLY A 16 -6.57 -14.93 2.53
C GLY A 16 -6.83 -13.78 3.47
N ALA A 17 -6.40 -13.92 4.71
CA ALA A 17 -6.60 -12.86 5.67
C ALA A 17 -5.79 -11.63 5.31
N SER A 18 -4.56 -11.81 4.83
CA SER A 18 -3.75 -10.65 4.55
C SER A 18 -3.97 -10.09 3.16
N ARG A 19 -4.73 -10.79 2.32
CA ARG A 19 -5.00 -10.31 0.98
C ARG A 19 -6.26 -9.51 0.86
N GLU A 20 -6.93 -9.28 1.95
CA GLU A 20 -8.12 -8.48 1.90
C GLU A 20 -7.71 -7.06 1.54
N ILE A 21 -8.24 -6.56 0.44
CA ILE A 21 -7.89 -5.23 -0.02
C ILE A 21 -8.83 -4.22 0.60
N VAL A 22 -8.25 -3.24 1.26
CA VAL A 22 -9.03 -2.17 1.86
C VAL A 22 -8.80 -0.92 1.03
N TYR A 23 -9.87 -0.31 0.57
CA TYR A 23 -9.78 0.91 -0.22
C TYR A 23 -9.94 2.12 0.68
N TYR A 24 -9.20 3.16 0.37
CA TYR A 24 -9.20 4.40 1.15
C TYR A 24 -9.79 5.52 0.32
N ASP A 25 -10.89 5.24 -0.34
CA ASP A 25 -11.55 6.20 -1.22
C ASP A 25 -10.62 6.51 -2.38
N ASP A 26 -9.90 5.51 -2.83
CA ASP A 26 -8.87 5.69 -3.84
C ASP A 26 -8.98 4.66 -4.95
N GLU A 27 -10.19 4.24 -5.27
CA GLU A 27 -10.38 3.23 -6.31
C GLU A 27 -9.83 3.68 -7.65
N GLU A 28 -9.78 4.97 -7.88
CA GLU A 28 -9.28 5.47 -9.15
C GLU A 28 -7.81 5.14 -9.35
N LEU A 29 -7.08 4.83 -8.29
CA LEU A 29 -5.68 4.49 -8.43
C LEU A 29 -5.46 3.11 -9.05
N ASP A 30 -6.51 2.30 -9.12
CA ASP A 30 -6.39 0.97 -9.71
C ASP A 30 -5.90 1.02 -11.15
N ARG A 31 -6.16 2.12 -11.85
CA ARG A 31 -5.72 2.22 -13.23
C ARG A 31 -4.20 2.29 -13.37
N TYR A 32 -3.51 2.47 -12.27
CA TYR A 32 -2.05 2.53 -12.29
C TYR A 32 -1.39 1.21 -11.96
N ALA A 33 -2.16 0.14 -11.84
CA ALA A 33 -1.59 -1.17 -11.54
C ALA A 33 -0.56 -1.54 -12.60
N GLY A 34 0.58 -2.02 -12.14
CA GLY A 34 1.65 -2.44 -13.04
C GLY A 34 2.57 -1.33 -13.50
N ARG A 35 2.29 -0.09 -13.14
CA ARG A 35 3.15 1.02 -13.57
C ARG A 35 4.37 1.11 -12.65
N PRO A 36 5.57 1.34 -13.21
CA PRO A 36 6.76 1.48 -12.36
C PRO A 36 6.70 2.76 -11.54
N SER A 37 7.39 2.74 -10.40
CA SER A 37 7.31 3.85 -9.45
C SER A 37 7.88 5.15 -9.99
N ASP A 38 8.70 5.08 -11.02
CA ASP A 38 9.25 6.29 -11.62
C ASP A 38 8.55 6.64 -12.93
N GLY A 39 7.43 6.00 -13.21
CA GLY A 39 6.72 6.20 -14.47
C GLY A 39 5.47 7.07 -14.36
N TYR A 40 5.38 7.89 -13.32
CA TYR A 40 4.19 8.72 -13.12
C TYR A 40 4.45 10.17 -13.56
N ALA A 41 3.43 10.77 -14.16
CA ALA A 41 3.47 12.18 -14.47
C ALA A 41 3.14 12.99 -13.22
N ILE A 42 3.43 14.27 -13.25
CA ILE A 42 3.23 15.12 -12.08
C ILE A 42 1.78 15.13 -11.62
N ASP A 43 0.84 15.20 -12.55
CA ASP A 43 -0.56 15.21 -12.17
C ASP A 43 -0.99 13.85 -11.63
N GLU A 44 -0.37 12.77 -12.10
CA GLU A 44 -0.66 11.45 -11.57
C GLU A 44 -0.13 11.30 -10.15
N ILE A 45 1.06 11.84 -9.90
CA ILE A 45 1.59 11.85 -8.55
C ILE A 45 0.65 12.63 -7.63
N GLY A 46 0.06 13.70 -8.15
CA GLY A 46 -0.87 14.49 -7.37
C GLY A 46 -2.07 13.71 -6.89
N GLU A 47 -2.51 12.71 -7.67
CA GLU A 47 -3.62 11.88 -7.25
C GLU A 47 -3.25 11.04 -6.02
N PHE A 48 -2.01 10.53 -6.00
CA PHE A 48 -1.55 9.81 -4.83
C PHE A 48 -1.39 10.74 -3.63
N GLU A 49 -0.91 11.95 -3.88
CA GLU A 49 -0.75 12.92 -2.81
C GLU A 49 -2.09 13.27 -2.18
N ASP A 50 -3.10 13.44 -3.01
CA ASP A 50 -4.43 13.77 -2.50
C ASP A 50 -4.93 12.71 -1.53
N VAL A 51 -4.72 11.45 -1.85
CA VAL A 51 -5.13 10.38 -0.95
C VAL A 51 -4.26 10.39 0.30
N PHE A 52 -2.95 10.47 0.12
CA PHE A 52 -2.02 10.40 1.22
C PHE A 52 -2.31 11.49 2.26
N TYR A 53 -2.59 12.68 1.80
CA TYR A 53 -2.78 13.80 2.73
C TYR A 53 -4.13 13.77 3.44
N THR A 54 -5.04 12.92 3.00
CA THR A 54 -6.31 12.78 3.70
C THR A 54 -6.28 11.66 4.73
N LEU A 55 -5.21 10.87 4.76
CA LEU A 55 -5.13 9.74 5.67
C LEU A 55 -4.63 10.17 7.03
N ALA A 56 -5.15 9.54 8.07
CA ALA A 56 -4.55 9.69 9.39
C ALA A 56 -3.22 8.95 9.39
N PRO A 57 -2.25 9.40 10.19
CA PRO A 57 -0.94 8.74 10.18
C PRO A 57 -1.00 7.23 10.42
N GLY A 58 -1.92 6.78 11.25
CA GLY A 58 -2.04 5.36 11.51
C GLY A 58 -2.62 4.56 10.37
N GLU A 59 -3.16 5.23 9.34
CA GLU A 59 -3.73 4.54 8.19
C GLU A 59 -2.72 4.37 7.07
N VAL A 60 -1.59 5.05 7.14
CA VAL A 60 -0.67 5.08 6.01
C VAL A 60 -0.09 3.70 5.70
N ALA A 61 0.29 2.96 6.73
CA ALA A 61 0.83 1.62 6.51
C ALA A 61 -0.20 0.72 5.84
N GLY A 62 -1.46 0.82 6.26
CA GLY A 62 -2.54 0.04 5.65
C GLY A 62 -2.75 0.42 4.19
N TRP A 63 -2.65 1.70 3.89
CA TRP A 63 -2.78 2.17 2.52
C TRP A 63 -1.68 1.62 1.63
N ILE A 64 -0.43 1.63 2.13
CA ILE A 64 0.68 1.10 1.36
C ILE A 64 0.46 -0.39 1.09
N ARG A 65 -0.01 -1.12 2.11
CA ARG A 65 -0.30 -2.53 1.91
C ARG A 65 -1.38 -2.72 0.85
N SER A 66 -2.41 -1.88 0.88
CA SER A 66 -3.47 -1.94 -0.11
C SER A 66 -2.91 -1.75 -1.51
N LEU A 67 -2.03 -0.76 -1.69
CA LEU A 67 -1.42 -0.53 -2.99
C LEU A 67 -0.62 -1.73 -3.44
N GLN A 68 0.13 -2.34 -2.54
CA GLN A 68 0.92 -3.51 -2.88
C GLN A 68 0.04 -4.67 -3.34
N LEU A 69 -1.06 -4.87 -2.64
CA LEU A 69 -1.97 -5.95 -3.00
C LEU A 69 -2.64 -5.71 -4.35
N ARG A 70 -2.77 -4.45 -4.75
CA ARG A 70 -3.37 -4.09 -6.01
C ARG A 70 -2.33 -3.93 -7.12
N ASP A 71 -1.07 -4.27 -6.82
CA ASP A 71 0.03 -4.17 -7.77
C ASP A 71 0.28 -2.74 -8.22
N ILE A 72 0.08 -1.80 -7.32
CA ILE A 72 0.30 -0.39 -7.59
C ILE A 72 1.57 0.05 -6.87
N SER A 73 2.52 0.62 -7.63
CA SER A 73 3.75 1.12 -7.03
C SER A 73 3.55 2.55 -6.55
N LEU A 74 4.04 2.84 -5.36
CA LEU A 74 3.97 4.20 -4.86
C LEU A 74 4.96 5.06 -5.66
N PRO A 75 4.56 6.26 -6.09
CA PRO A 75 5.50 7.12 -6.83
C PRO A 75 6.73 7.41 -6.00
N ASP A 76 7.89 7.39 -6.67
CA ASP A 76 9.15 7.66 -5.98
C ASP A 76 9.11 9.00 -5.25
N ALA A 77 8.43 9.98 -5.83
CA ALA A 77 8.37 11.32 -5.25
C ALA A 77 7.72 11.33 -3.87
N LEU A 78 6.89 10.34 -3.57
CA LEU A 78 6.21 10.29 -2.28
C LEU A 78 6.86 9.36 -1.29
N LYS A 79 7.81 8.54 -1.73
CA LYS A 79 8.33 7.50 -0.86
C LYS A 79 8.95 8.03 0.42
N ALA A 80 9.70 9.11 0.33
CA ALA A 80 10.36 9.64 1.50
C ALA A 80 9.36 10.12 2.54
N GLU A 81 8.32 10.80 2.11
CA GLU A 81 7.32 11.28 3.05
C GLU A 81 6.56 10.14 3.69
N VAL A 82 6.21 9.14 2.90
CA VAL A 82 5.47 8.00 3.42
C VAL A 82 6.31 7.24 4.44
N VAL A 83 7.59 7.04 4.13
CA VAL A 83 8.47 6.34 5.05
C VAL A 83 8.60 7.10 6.37
N LEU A 84 8.70 8.42 6.30
CA LEU A 84 8.80 9.21 7.51
C LEU A 84 7.56 9.05 8.39
N VAL A 85 6.38 9.06 7.79
CA VAL A 85 5.17 8.92 8.57
C VAL A 85 5.10 7.53 9.20
N ILE A 86 5.46 6.51 8.46
CA ILE A 86 5.41 5.15 8.99
C ILE A 86 6.40 4.97 10.13
N GLU A 87 7.60 5.52 9.97
CA GLU A 87 8.60 5.42 11.02
C GLU A 87 8.18 6.16 12.27
N GLU A 88 7.55 7.30 12.09
CA GLU A 88 7.06 8.06 13.22
C GLU A 88 6.00 7.27 13.98
N GLN A 89 5.09 6.66 13.26
CA GLN A 89 4.07 5.83 13.87
C GLN A 89 4.67 4.65 14.62
N ARG A 90 5.68 4.06 14.04
CA ARG A 90 6.33 2.93 14.66
C ARG A 90 7.02 3.33 15.95
N ARG A 91 7.65 4.50 15.95
CA ARG A 91 8.30 4.98 17.17
C ARG A 91 7.29 5.27 18.25
N GLN A 92 6.16 5.85 17.88
CA GLN A 92 5.12 6.14 18.86
C GLN A 92 4.57 4.86 19.46
N SER A 93 4.37 3.84 18.63
CA SER A 93 3.90 2.57 19.14
C SER A 93 4.90 1.93 20.08
N ALA A 94 6.17 2.05 19.76
CA ALA A 94 7.20 1.43 20.58
C ALA A 94 7.31 2.07 21.94
N ARG A 95 6.89 3.32 22.06
CA ARG A 95 6.98 4.00 23.34
C ARG A 95 5.92 3.53 24.28
N ASN A 96 4.88 2.96 23.80
CA ASN A 96 3.84 2.45 24.66
C ASN A 96 4.13 1.04 25.08
#